data_e546e27467b25064c545f4baa6d19949
#
_entry.id   e546e27467b25064c545f4baa6d19949
#
_cell.length_a   1.000
_cell.length_b   1.000
_cell.length_c   1.000
_cell.angle_alpha   90.00
_cell.angle_beta   90.00
_cell.angle_gamma   90.00
#
_symmetry.space_group_name_H-M   'P 1'
#
loop_
_entity.id
_entity.type
_entity.pdbx_description
1 polymer ?
#
loop_
_entity_poly.entity_id
_entity_poly.type
_entity_poly.pdbx_seq_one_letter_code
_entity_poly.pdbx_strand_id
1 'polypeptide(L)'
;DKSGIGSLARAVVAEDAALAWAQFARFPEALGVWQGSRREQAEALYALHADYWQAVAGGDVAAAFAHQADAVVLAAWRDDAAAFNEAYRQCLQRHGRARADVPWFAGQMVMIERNDYALNVFNGDIGLVLPDKENAGALAAWFTAADGYRSIPLSRLSAHSPAFAITVHKSQGSEYREVWLLPPSVEMPPESGAGLNKALLYTAITRARERFVFCGSQAVFQTACGLNAQRRSAL
;
A
#
# COMPACT_ATOMS: atom_id res chain seq x y z
N ASP A 1 -6.15 20.85 13.08
CA ASP A 1 -5.75 19.49 13.38
C ASP A 1 -4.34 19.50 14.01
N LYS A 2 -4.22 19.03 15.25
CA LYS A 2 -2.95 18.98 16.00
C LYS A 2 -2.30 17.59 15.94
N SER A 3 -2.79 16.70 15.07
CA SER A 3 -2.23 15.36 14.88
C SER A 3 -0.81 15.45 14.30
N GLY A 4 0.05 14.49 14.60
CA GLY A 4 1.39 14.42 14.02
C GLY A 4 1.35 14.36 12.49
N ILE A 5 0.41 13.59 11.93
CA ILE A 5 0.20 13.49 10.47
C ILE A 5 -0.21 14.84 9.87
N GLY A 6 -1.18 15.54 10.48
CA GLY A 6 -1.61 16.85 10.00
C GLY A 6 -0.52 17.92 10.12
N SER A 7 0.32 17.84 11.16
CA SER A 7 1.46 18.75 11.33
C SER A 7 2.54 18.51 10.28
N LEU A 8 2.84 17.24 9.97
CA LEU A 8 3.76 16.85 8.91
C LEU A 8 3.25 17.33 7.54
N ALA A 9 1.97 17.07 7.22
CA ALA A 9 1.36 17.47 5.97
C ALA A 9 1.44 19.00 5.74
N ARG A 10 1.16 19.80 6.77
CA ARG A 10 1.27 21.27 6.69
C ARG A 10 2.70 21.73 6.43
N ALA A 11 3.68 21.14 7.11
CA ALA A 11 5.08 21.49 6.92
C ALA A 11 5.56 21.15 5.49
N VAL A 12 5.11 20.03 4.94
CA VAL A 12 5.40 19.64 3.56
C VAL A 12 4.76 20.61 2.55
N VAL A 13 3.52 21.03 2.77
CA VAL A 13 2.84 22.02 1.91
C VAL A 13 3.57 23.37 1.96
N ALA A 14 4.05 23.78 3.14
CA ALA A 14 4.81 25.00 3.33
C ALA A 14 6.25 24.94 2.78
N GLU A 15 6.68 23.81 2.24
CA GLU A 15 8.04 23.56 1.71
C GLU A 15 9.14 23.76 2.78
N ASP A 16 8.77 23.71 4.06
CA ASP A 16 9.72 23.74 5.17
C ASP A 16 10.22 22.33 5.47
N ALA A 17 11.22 21.89 4.69
CA ALA A 17 11.78 20.57 4.79
C ALA A 17 12.40 20.24 6.16
N ALA A 18 12.99 21.26 6.82
CA ALA A 18 13.58 21.09 8.15
C ALA A 18 12.50 20.91 9.21
N LEU A 19 11.47 21.75 9.18
CA LEU A 19 10.32 21.63 10.09
C LEU A 19 9.57 20.32 9.84
N ALA A 20 9.37 19.90 8.58
CA ALA A 20 8.72 18.66 8.23
C ALA A 20 9.47 17.45 8.82
N TRP A 21 10.79 17.41 8.67
CA TRP A 21 11.58 16.34 9.26
C TRP A 21 11.55 16.33 10.79
N ALA A 22 11.57 17.50 11.42
CA ALA A 22 11.50 17.62 12.87
C ALA A 22 10.19 17.04 13.47
N GLN A 23 9.11 16.93 12.67
CA GLN A 23 7.86 16.33 13.15
C GLN A 23 8.02 14.85 13.53
N PHE A 24 8.93 14.09 12.88
CA PHE A 24 9.16 12.68 13.19
C PHE A 24 9.65 12.50 14.65
N ALA A 25 10.53 13.36 15.12
CA ALA A 25 10.96 13.34 16.51
C ALA A 25 9.91 13.88 17.49
N ARG A 26 9.05 14.81 17.02
CA ARG A 26 8.03 15.43 17.87
C ARG A 26 6.81 14.54 18.11
N PHE A 27 6.48 13.65 17.15
CA PHE A 27 5.30 12.78 17.20
C PHE A 27 5.66 11.31 16.90
N PRO A 28 6.52 10.68 17.73
CA PRO A 28 7.08 9.35 17.42
C PRO A 28 6.02 8.23 17.38
N GLU A 29 4.88 8.40 18.03
CA GLU A 29 3.75 7.46 17.99
C GLU A 29 2.98 7.51 16.66
N ALA A 30 2.91 8.67 16.02
CA ALA A 30 2.19 8.87 14.76
C ALA A 30 3.10 8.89 13.53
N LEU A 31 4.39 9.18 13.70
CA LEU A 31 5.36 9.33 12.62
C LEU A 31 6.59 8.48 12.89
N GLY A 32 7.03 7.71 11.89
CA GLY A 32 8.19 6.86 11.98
C GLY A 32 9.14 7.00 10.80
N VAL A 33 10.41 6.68 11.02
CA VAL A 33 11.41 6.52 9.97
C VAL A 33 11.94 5.10 10.02
N TRP A 34 12.04 4.46 8.85
CA TRP A 34 12.55 3.10 8.71
C TRP A 34 13.72 3.06 7.74
N GLN A 35 14.80 2.43 8.15
CA GLN A 35 16.03 2.24 7.35
C GLN A 35 16.48 0.79 7.28
N GLY A 36 15.60 -0.15 7.59
CA GLY A 36 15.88 -1.58 7.49
C GLY A 36 15.83 -2.09 6.04
N SER A 37 16.29 -3.32 5.87
CA SER A 37 16.20 -4.03 4.58
C SER A 37 14.75 -4.27 4.14
N ARG A 38 14.57 -4.56 2.85
CA ARG A 38 13.27 -4.93 2.29
C ARG A 38 12.68 -6.17 2.96
N ARG A 39 13.52 -7.11 3.35
CA ARG A 39 13.10 -8.30 4.10
C ARG A 39 12.53 -7.94 5.47
N GLU A 40 13.22 -7.10 6.22
CA GLU A 40 12.75 -6.64 7.54
C GLU A 40 11.47 -5.80 7.42
N GLN A 41 11.35 -4.98 6.37
CA GLN A 41 10.10 -4.27 6.07
C GLN A 41 8.94 -5.24 5.83
N ALA A 42 9.17 -6.31 5.07
CA ALA A 42 8.15 -7.33 4.81
C ALA A 42 7.72 -8.06 6.09
N GLU A 43 8.66 -8.41 6.98
CA GLU A 43 8.34 -9.01 8.28
C GLU A 43 7.55 -8.05 9.18
N ALA A 44 7.89 -6.76 9.20
CA ALA A 44 7.17 -5.76 9.95
C ALA A 44 5.73 -5.58 9.41
N LEU A 45 5.54 -5.54 8.10
CA LEU A 45 4.21 -5.50 7.50
C LEU A 45 3.38 -6.75 7.83
N TYR A 46 4.02 -7.93 7.82
CA TYR A 46 3.34 -9.17 8.21
C TYR A 46 2.83 -9.11 9.66
N ALA A 47 3.62 -8.56 10.57
CA ALA A 47 3.21 -8.36 11.96
C ALA A 47 2.06 -7.35 12.09
N LEU A 48 2.07 -6.26 11.32
CA LEU A 48 0.97 -5.29 11.29
C LEU A 48 -0.34 -5.87 10.75
N HIS A 49 -0.26 -6.88 9.88
CA HIS A 49 -1.41 -7.60 9.34
C HIS A 49 -1.86 -8.79 10.19
N ALA A 50 -1.49 -8.88 11.47
CA ALA A 50 -1.81 -10.03 12.31
C ALA A 50 -3.31 -10.33 12.35
N ASP A 51 -4.17 -9.32 12.57
CA ASP A 51 -5.62 -9.49 12.62
C ASP A 51 -6.20 -9.86 11.23
N TYR A 52 -5.64 -9.30 10.16
CA TYR A 52 -5.96 -9.71 8.79
C TYR A 52 -5.67 -11.20 8.56
N TRP A 53 -4.48 -11.67 8.94
CA TRP A 53 -4.11 -13.07 8.77
C TRP A 53 -4.91 -14.02 9.67
N GLN A 54 -5.36 -13.54 10.84
CA GLN A 54 -6.27 -14.29 11.68
C GLN A 54 -7.65 -14.44 11.03
N ALA A 55 -8.20 -13.36 10.46
CA ALA A 55 -9.47 -13.38 9.73
C ALA A 55 -9.40 -14.32 8.50
N VAL A 56 -8.31 -14.26 7.74
CA VAL A 56 -8.03 -15.16 6.61
C VAL A 56 -8.03 -16.63 7.06
N ALA A 57 -7.34 -16.94 8.14
CA ALA A 57 -7.29 -18.31 8.69
C ALA A 57 -8.67 -18.81 9.14
N GLY A 58 -9.52 -17.92 9.66
CA GLY A 58 -10.92 -18.23 10.02
C GLY A 58 -11.88 -18.30 8.83
N GLY A 59 -11.46 -17.90 7.64
CA GLY A 59 -12.32 -17.80 6.45
C GLY A 59 -13.43 -16.74 6.62
N ASP A 60 -13.16 -15.71 7.42
CA ASP A 60 -14.08 -14.60 7.66
C ASP A 60 -13.82 -13.47 6.67
N VAL A 61 -14.65 -13.40 5.63
CA VAL A 61 -14.54 -12.41 4.57
C VAL A 61 -14.71 -10.98 5.10
N ALA A 62 -15.70 -10.77 5.98
CA ALA A 62 -15.99 -9.43 6.50
C ALA A 62 -14.85 -8.91 7.39
N ALA A 63 -14.34 -9.76 8.29
CA ALA A 63 -13.20 -9.41 9.11
C ALA A 63 -11.93 -9.18 8.27
N ALA A 64 -11.68 -9.99 7.23
CA ALA A 64 -10.55 -9.80 6.34
C ALA A 64 -10.63 -8.43 5.63
N PHE A 65 -11.81 -8.02 5.14
CA PHE A 65 -12.01 -6.69 4.57
C PHE A 65 -11.87 -5.57 5.59
N ALA A 66 -12.30 -5.77 6.83
CA ALA A 66 -12.13 -4.78 7.90
C ALA A 66 -10.64 -4.51 8.20
N HIS A 67 -9.79 -5.55 8.13
CA HIS A 67 -8.38 -5.48 8.48
C HIS A 67 -7.42 -5.31 7.29
N GLN A 68 -7.90 -5.39 6.05
CA GLN A 68 -7.05 -5.21 4.87
C GLN A 68 -6.43 -3.80 4.79
N ALA A 69 -7.09 -2.80 5.36
CA ALA A 69 -6.63 -1.41 5.41
C ALA A 69 -5.84 -1.06 6.68
N ASP A 70 -5.47 -2.05 7.51
CA ASP A 70 -4.67 -1.82 8.71
C ASP A 70 -3.26 -1.32 8.36
N ALA A 71 -2.69 -1.77 7.25
CA ALA A 71 -1.42 -1.28 6.78
C ALA A 71 -1.30 -1.38 5.26
N VAL A 72 -0.57 -0.45 4.66
CA VAL A 72 -0.22 -0.49 3.24
C VAL A 72 1.19 0.05 3.03
N VAL A 73 1.86 -0.48 2.01
CA VAL A 73 3.10 0.10 1.50
C VAL A 73 2.78 0.90 0.24
N LEU A 74 3.15 2.16 0.21
CA LEU A 74 3.03 3.04 -0.94
C LEU A 74 4.40 3.26 -1.57
N ALA A 75 4.48 3.23 -2.88
CA ALA A 75 5.69 3.51 -3.64
C ALA A 75 5.44 4.59 -4.69
N ALA A 76 6.48 5.37 -5.01
CA ALA A 76 6.39 6.34 -6.10
C ALA A 76 6.25 5.62 -7.46
N TRP A 77 6.92 4.48 -7.62
CA TRP A 77 6.98 3.73 -8.87
C TRP A 77 6.38 2.33 -8.77
N ARG A 78 5.89 1.84 -9.92
CA ARG A 78 5.33 0.48 -10.04
C ARG A 78 6.37 -0.60 -9.74
N ASP A 79 7.61 -0.43 -10.19
CA ASP A 79 8.67 -1.41 -10.02
C ASP A 79 9.06 -1.57 -8.54
N ASP A 80 9.06 -0.47 -7.77
CA ASP A 80 9.31 -0.52 -6.33
C ASP A 80 8.15 -1.22 -5.60
N ALA A 81 6.91 -0.95 -5.99
CA ALA A 81 5.74 -1.67 -5.46
C ALA A 81 5.79 -3.16 -5.80
N ALA A 82 6.13 -3.51 -7.05
CA ALA A 82 6.26 -4.90 -7.48
C ALA A 82 7.38 -5.62 -6.73
N ALA A 83 8.54 -4.99 -6.57
CA ALA A 83 9.67 -5.53 -5.81
C ALA A 83 9.30 -5.75 -4.33
N PHE A 84 8.51 -4.87 -3.73
CA PHE A 84 8.03 -5.06 -2.37
C PHE A 84 7.02 -6.22 -2.29
N ASN A 85 6.06 -6.29 -3.21
CA ASN A 85 5.09 -7.38 -3.24
C ASN A 85 5.77 -8.76 -3.37
N GLU A 86 6.85 -8.85 -4.15
CA GLU A 86 7.65 -10.07 -4.24
C GLU A 86 8.38 -10.39 -2.92
N ALA A 87 8.99 -9.41 -2.28
CA ALA A 87 9.63 -9.59 -0.96
C ALA A 87 8.61 -10.01 0.11
N TYR A 88 7.39 -9.45 0.05
CA TYR A 88 6.30 -9.82 0.95
C TYR A 88 5.81 -11.25 0.67
N ARG A 89 5.68 -11.65 -0.61
CA ARG A 89 5.37 -13.04 -0.98
C ARG A 89 6.40 -14.03 -0.40
N GLN A 90 7.68 -13.71 -0.48
CA GLN A 90 8.74 -14.52 0.13
C GLN A 90 8.64 -14.57 1.67
N CYS A 91 8.25 -13.46 2.31
CA CYS A 91 7.92 -13.45 3.73
C CYS A 91 6.76 -14.41 4.03
N LEU A 92 5.67 -14.34 3.27
CA LEU A 92 4.51 -15.22 3.42
C LEU A 92 4.85 -16.69 3.20
N GLN A 93 5.80 -17.00 2.31
CA GLN A 93 6.31 -18.37 2.14
C GLN A 93 7.04 -18.87 3.39
N ARG A 94 7.87 -18.03 4.01
CA ARG A 94 8.55 -18.39 5.28
C ARG A 94 7.58 -18.62 6.42
N HIS A 95 6.45 -17.90 6.42
CA HIS A 95 5.36 -18.07 7.40
C HIS A 95 4.33 -19.13 7.01
N GLY A 96 4.57 -19.91 5.94
CA GLY A 96 3.66 -20.98 5.50
C GLY A 96 2.31 -20.52 4.95
N ARG A 97 2.18 -19.21 4.60
CA ARG A 97 0.95 -18.63 4.05
C ARG A 97 0.86 -18.76 2.54
N ALA A 98 1.98 -18.76 1.84
CA ALA A 98 2.08 -18.92 0.40
C ALA A 98 3.03 -20.06 0.05
N ARG A 99 2.87 -20.65 -1.15
CA ARG A 99 3.78 -21.66 -1.70
C ARG A 99 4.45 -21.11 -2.95
N ALA A 100 5.67 -21.56 -3.21
CA ALA A 100 6.41 -21.13 -4.40
C ALA A 100 5.84 -21.68 -5.71
N ASP A 101 5.31 -22.90 -5.66
CA ASP A 101 4.77 -23.67 -6.80
C ASP A 101 3.32 -23.33 -7.15
N VAL A 102 2.64 -22.50 -6.36
CA VAL A 102 1.22 -22.15 -6.55
C VAL A 102 1.06 -20.63 -6.66
N PRO A 103 0.43 -20.12 -7.72
CA PRO A 103 0.28 -18.69 -7.93
C PRO A 103 -0.69 -18.03 -6.94
N TRP A 104 -1.69 -18.77 -6.46
CA TRP A 104 -2.75 -18.26 -5.59
C TRP A 104 -2.67 -18.83 -4.18
N PHE A 105 -2.94 -17.98 -3.20
CA PHE A 105 -3.01 -18.36 -1.78
C PHE A 105 -4.10 -17.58 -1.06
N ALA A 106 -4.65 -18.16 0.02
CA ALA A 106 -5.63 -17.47 0.85
C ALA A 106 -5.02 -16.23 1.52
N GLY A 107 -5.70 -15.12 1.44
CA GLY A 107 -5.25 -13.83 1.94
C GLY A 107 -4.41 -13.02 0.94
N GLN A 108 -4.30 -13.46 -0.30
CA GLN A 108 -3.68 -12.63 -1.34
C GLN A 108 -4.57 -11.42 -1.63
N MET A 109 -4.00 -10.23 -1.51
CA MET A 109 -4.65 -8.99 -1.92
C MET A 109 -4.33 -8.71 -3.38
N VAL A 110 -5.35 -8.38 -4.16
CA VAL A 110 -5.22 -8.00 -5.56
C VAL A 110 -5.91 -6.67 -5.83
N MET A 111 -5.38 -5.88 -6.76
CA MET A 111 -6.01 -4.68 -7.27
C MET A 111 -6.37 -4.86 -8.74
N ILE A 112 -7.59 -4.55 -9.10
CA ILE A 112 -8.05 -4.55 -10.49
C ILE A 112 -7.37 -3.42 -11.26
N GLU A 113 -6.85 -3.71 -12.44
CA GLU A 113 -6.10 -2.76 -13.26
C GLU A 113 -6.91 -2.16 -14.41
N ARG A 114 -8.03 -2.76 -14.75
CA ARG A 114 -8.95 -2.28 -15.81
C ARG A 114 -10.40 -2.57 -15.43
N ASN A 115 -11.29 -1.67 -15.82
CA ASN A 115 -12.73 -1.87 -15.66
C ASN A 115 -13.18 -3.13 -16.40
N ASP A 116 -13.98 -3.94 -15.73
CA ASP A 116 -14.67 -5.09 -16.30
C ASP A 116 -16.15 -4.99 -15.91
N TYR A 117 -16.95 -4.47 -16.85
CA TYR A 117 -18.37 -4.25 -16.62
C TYR A 117 -19.16 -5.56 -16.52
N ALA A 118 -18.69 -6.63 -17.16
CA ALA A 118 -19.34 -7.94 -17.09
C ALA A 118 -19.18 -8.57 -15.70
N LEU A 119 -18.06 -8.30 -15.05
CA LEU A 119 -17.77 -8.72 -13.68
C LEU A 119 -18.13 -7.64 -12.65
N ASN A 120 -18.55 -6.46 -13.08
CA ASN A 120 -18.82 -5.29 -12.23
C ASN A 120 -17.64 -4.99 -11.27
N VAL A 121 -16.42 -5.03 -11.77
CA VAL A 121 -15.21 -4.60 -11.06
C VAL A 121 -14.54 -3.46 -11.83
N PHE A 122 -13.91 -2.56 -11.09
CA PHE A 122 -13.37 -1.33 -11.65
C PHE A 122 -11.89 -1.18 -11.30
N ASN A 123 -11.19 -0.41 -12.12
CA ASN A 123 -9.78 -0.10 -11.88
C ASN A 123 -9.61 0.54 -10.49
N GLY A 124 -8.76 -0.07 -9.68
CA GLY A 124 -8.51 0.33 -8.29
C GLY A 124 -9.28 -0.48 -7.25
N ASP A 125 -10.27 -1.30 -7.64
CA ASP A 125 -10.96 -2.18 -6.69
C ASP A 125 -9.99 -3.17 -6.07
N ILE A 126 -10.07 -3.32 -4.76
CA ILE A 126 -9.30 -4.32 -4.01
C ILE A 126 -10.13 -5.59 -3.85
N GLY A 127 -9.54 -6.70 -4.27
CA GLY A 127 -10.07 -8.04 -4.04
C GLY A 127 -9.22 -8.82 -3.06
N LEU A 128 -9.85 -9.66 -2.27
CA LEU A 128 -9.21 -10.59 -1.34
C LEU A 128 -9.43 -12.02 -1.79
N VAL A 129 -8.37 -12.80 -1.92
CA VAL A 129 -8.46 -14.21 -2.29
C VAL A 129 -8.73 -15.04 -1.03
N LEU A 130 -9.92 -15.61 -0.94
CA LEU A 130 -10.35 -16.40 0.21
C LEU A 130 -11.11 -17.64 -0.25
N PRO A 131 -11.20 -18.69 0.60
CA PRO A 131 -12.02 -19.86 0.30
C PRO A 131 -13.50 -19.48 0.14
N ASP A 132 -14.14 -20.03 -0.90
CA ASP A 132 -15.56 -19.88 -1.14
C ASP A 132 -16.30 -21.14 -0.63
N LYS A 133 -17.02 -21.00 0.46
CA LYS A 133 -17.73 -22.10 1.11
C LYS A 133 -18.85 -22.67 0.23
N GLU A 134 -19.43 -21.85 -0.65
CA GLU A 134 -20.47 -22.27 -1.60
C GLU A 134 -19.90 -23.09 -2.76
N ASN A 135 -18.59 -22.94 -3.01
CA ASN A 135 -17.88 -23.68 -4.06
C ASN A 135 -16.86 -24.66 -3.47
N ALA A 136 -17.27 -25.46 -2.48
CA ALA A 136 -16.47 -26.51 -1.87
C ALA A 136 -15.11 -26.02 -1.30
N GLY A 137 -15.01 -24.75 -0.92
CA GLY A 137 -13.80 -24.17 -0.38
C GLY A 137 -12.73 -23.81 -1.41
N ALA A 138 -13.05 -23.84 -2.70
CA ALA A 138 -12.14 -23.34 -3.74
C ALA A 138 -11.81 -21.87 -3.51
N LEU A 139 -10.56 -21.45 -3.82
CA LEU A 139 -10.17 -20.05 -3.73
C LEU A 139 -10.90 -19.22 -4.78
N ALA A 140 -11.47 -18.10 -4.36
CA ALA A 140 -12.09 -17.09 -5.19
C ALA A 140 -11.62 -15.69 -4.79
N ALA A 141 -11.69 -14.73 -5.70
CA ALA A 141 -11.47 -13.33 -5.39
C ALA A 141 -12.77 -12.70 -4.90
N TRP A 142 -12.77 -12.17 -3.68
CA TRP A 142 -13.88 -11.51 -3.05
C TRP A 142 -13.77 -10.00 -3.22
N PHE A 143 -14.89 -9.35 -3.47
CA PHE A 143 -15.00 -7.91 -3.62
C PHE A 143 -16.19 -7.39 -2.81
N THR A 144 -16.12 -6.13 -2.38
CA THR A 144 -17.27 -5.45 -1.79
C THR A 144 -18.40 -5.32 -2.80
N ALA A 145 -19.64 -5.44 -2.33
CA ALA A 145 -20.85 -5.27 -3.10
C ALA A 145 -21.86 -4.46 -2.29
N ALA A 146 -22.95 -3.99 -2.92
CA ALA A 146 -23.97 -3.19 -2.25
C ALA A 146 -24.57 -3.89 -1.01
N ASP A 147 -24.73 -5.22 -1.10
CA ASP A 147 -25.34 -6.03 -0.05
C ASP A 147 -24.31 -6.90 0.70
N GLY A 148 -23.05 -6.46 0.77
CA GLY A 148 -21.99 -7.20 1.47
C GLY A 148 -20.80 -7.54 0.58
N TYR A 149 -20.57 -8.82 0.33
CA TYR A 149 -19.41 -9.31 -0.43
C TYR A 149 -19.84 -10.31 -1.49
N ARG A 150 -19.12 -10.34 -2.61
CA ARG A 150 -19.34 -11.30 -3.69
C ARG A 150 -18.03 -11.93 -4.12
N SER A 151 -18.05 -13.17 -4.53
CA SER A 151 -16.92 -13.91 -5.06
C SER A 151 -16.89 -13.90 -6.57
N ILE A 152 -15.69 -13.93 -7.13
CA ILE A 152 -15.41 -14.15 -8.56
C ILE A 152 -14.41 -15.30 -8.66
N PRO A 153 -14.70 -16.36 -9.44
CA PRO A 153 -13.74 -17.41 -9.67
C PRO A 153 -12.42 -16.86 -10.21
N LEU A 154 -11.29 -17.34 -9.70
CA LEU A 154 -9.96 -16.82 -10.08
C LEU A 154 -9.68 -16.94 -11.59
N SER A 155 -10.25 -17.97 -12.24
CA SER A 155 -10.14 -18.15 -13.69
C SER A 155 -10.84 -17.07 -14.53
N ARG A 156 -11.73 -16.30 -13.91
CA ARG A 156 -12.46 -15.19 -14.56
C ARG A 156 -11.94 -13.82 -14.17
N LEU A 157 -10.98 -13.77 -13.25
CA LEU A 157 -10.48 -12.49 -12.74
C LEU A 157 -9.81 -11.70 -13.86
N SER A 158 -10.24 -10.45 -14.05
CA SER A 158 -9.67 -9.52 -15.02
C SER A 158 -8.22 -9.13 -14.66
N ALA A 159 -7.61 -8.29 -15.50
CA ALA A 159 -6.24 -7.80 -15.27
C ALA A 159 -6.10 -7.21 -13.86
N HIS A 160 -5.16 -7.73 -13.11
CA HIS A 160 -4.92 -7.41 -11.70
C HIS A 160 -3.43 -7.44 -11.36
N SER A 161 -3.08 -6.85 -10.23
CA SER A 161 -1.74 -6.90 -9.64
C SER A 161 -1.81 -7.16 -8.14
N PRO A 162 -0.74 -7.68 -7.49
CA PRO A 162 -0.67 -7.76 -6.04
C PRO A 162 -0.83 -6.39 -5.39
N ALA A 163 -1.49 -6.32 -4.23
CA ALA A 163 -1.90 -5.06 -3.62
C ALA A 163 -1.47 -4.88 -2.14
N PHE A 164 -0.48 -5.62 -1.65
CA PHE A 164 0.16 -5.32 -0.36
C PHE A 164 1.01 -4.05 -0.44
N ALA A 165 1.63 -3.81 -1.60
CA ALA A 165 2.23 -2.54 -1.96
C ALA A 165 1.62 -2.05 -3.28
N ILE A 166 1.28 -0.77 -3.32
CA ILE A 166 0.69 -0.09 -4.48
C ILE A 166 1.38 1.25 -4.72
N THR A 167 1.19 1.85 -5.88
CA THR A 167 1.70 3.21 -6.11
C THR A 167 0.86 4.24 -5.35
N VAL A 168 1.48 5.38 -4.98
CA VAL A 168 0.78 6.51 -4.35
C VAL A 168 -0.43 6.95 -5.18
N HIS A 169 -0.31 6.99 -6.51
CA HIS A 169 -1.43 7.35 -7.39
C HIS A 169 -2.63 6.39 -7.27
N LYS A 170 -2.36 5.09 -7.13
CA LYS A 170 -3.42 4.09 -6.98
C LYS A 170 -4.08 4.09 -5.59
N SER A 171 -3.48 4.75 -4.60
CA SER A 171 -4.05 4.91 -3.27
C SER A 171 -5.04 6.08 -3.16
N GLN A 172 -5.21 6.88 -4.21
CA GLN A 172 -6.13 8.04 -4.20
C GLN A 172 -7.56 7.57 -3.94
N GLY A 173 -8.23 8.24 -2.99
CA GLY A 173 -9.58 7.88 -2.54
C GLY A 173 -9.63 6.82 -1.43
N SER A 174 -8.51 6.15 -1.12
CA SER A 174 -8.42 5.19 -0.02
C SER A 174 -7.70 5.79 1.19
N GLU A 175 -7.98 5.25 2.37
CA GLU A 175 -7.27 5.57 3.61
C GLU A 175 -6.90 4.28 4.34
N TYR A 176 -5.79 4.34 5.06
CA TYR A 176 -5.23 3.18 5.78
C TYR A 176 -4.90 3.59 7.21
N ARG A 177 -4.94 2.66 8.14
CA ARG A 177 -4.55 2.92 9.53
C ARG A 177 -3.08 3.32 9.60
N GLU A 178 -2.20 2.54 8.97
CA GLU A 178 -0.77 2.81 8.87
C GLU A 178 -0.29 2.80 7.42
N VAL A 179 0.51 3.77 7.03
CA VAL A 179 1.09 3.91 5.69
C VAL A 179 2.61 3.93 5.77
N TRP A 180 3.25 3.08 4.99
CA TRP A 180 4.70 3.05 4.80
C TRP A 180 5.03 3.56 3.39
N LEU A 181 5.79 4.64 3.29
CA LEU A 181 6.19 5.21 2.00
C LEU A 181 7.61 4.81 1.64
N LEU A 182 7.74 4.07 0.52
CA LEU A 182 9.02 3.73 -0.09
C LEU A 182 9.45 4.85 -1.04
N PRO A 183 10.62 5.47 -0.83
CA PRO A 183 11.22 6.31 -1.86
C PRO A 183 11.66 5.44 -3.04
N PRO A 184 11.90 6.05 -4.24
CA PRO A 184 12.45 5.34 -5.37
C PRO A 184 13.77 4.64 -5.01
N SER A 185 13.93 3.39 -5.48
CA SER A 185 15.15 2.60 -5.26
C SER A 185 16.34 3.08 -6.10
N VAL A 186 16.06 3.84 -7.15
CA VAL A 186 17.05 4.47 -8.02
C VAL A 186 16.93 5.98 -7.89
N GLU A 187 18.03 6.66 -7.56
CA GLU A 187 18.08 8.11 -7.57
C GLU A 187 17.94 8.61 -9.02
N MET A 188 16.90 9.37 -9.27
CA MET A 188 16.70 10.03 -10.56
C MET A 188 17.13 11.48 -10.46
N PRO A 189 17.68 12.06 -11.55
CA PRO A 189 17.97 13.49 -11.58
C PRO A 189 16.72 14.30 -11.24
N PRO A 190 16.82 15.33 -10.40
CA PRO A 190 15.67 16.17 -10.01
C PRO A 190 14.87 16.72 -11.21
N GLU A 191 15.57 16.94 -12.33
CA GLU A 191 14.99 17.47 -13.55
C GLU A 191 14.07 16.47 -14.28
N SER A 192 14.16 15.18 -13.97
CA SER A 192 13.34 14.14 -14.62
C SER A 192 11.85 14.20 -14.22
N GLY A 193 11.54 14.85 -13.09
CA GLY A 193 10.17 14.88 -12.51
C GLY A 193 9.59 13.51 -12.17
N ALA A 194 10.39 12.46 -12.31
CA ALA A 194 9.94 11.07 -12.15
C ALA A 194 10.11 10.53 -10.72
N GLY A 195 10.81 11.27 -9.85
CA GLY A 195 11.08 10.85 -8.47
C GLY A 195 9.95 11.17 -7.48
N LEU A 196 10.23 10.89 -6.21
CA LEU A 196 9.38 11.35 -5.12
C LEU A 196 9.42 12.88 -5.08
N ASN A 197 8.25 13.51 -5.08
CA ASN A 197 8.08 14.95 -5.05
C ASN A 197 7.07 15.35 -3.97
N LYS A 198 6.95 16.66 -3.73
CA LYS A 198 6.04 17.20 -2.71
C LYS A 198 4.60 16.72 -2.85
N ALA A 199 4.07 16.65 -4.06
CA ALA A 199 2.69 16.25 -4.30
C ALA A 199 2.47 14.77 -3.94
N LEU A 200 3.38 13.88 -4.35
CA LEU A 200 3.33 12.47 -4.00
C LEU A 200 3.54 12.25 -2.49
N LEU A 201 4.49 12.98 -1.89
CA LEU A 201 4.75 12.92 -0.46
C LEU A 201 3.52 13.35 0.34
N TYR A 202 2.91 14.48 -0.01
CA TYR A 202 1.68 14.97 0.62
C TYR A 202 0.54 13.95 0.45
N THR A 203 0.35 13.43 -0.76
CA THR A 203 -0.70 12.42 -1.02
C THR A 203 -0.51 11.19 -0.14
N ALA A 204 0.71 10.65 -0.05
CA ALA A 204 1.00 9.49 0.77
C ALA A 204 0.75 9.76 2.26
N ILE A 205 1.20 10.90 2.79
CA ILE A 205 1.00 11.29 4.19
C ILE A 205 -0.50 11.34 4.52
N THR A 206 -1.30 11.93 3.64
CA THR A 206 -2.75 12.09 3.84
C THR A 206 -3.55 10.80 3.66
N ARG A 207 -2.92 9.68 3.25
CA ARG A 207 -3.55 8.34 3.25
C ARG A 207 -3.52 7.68 4.62
N ALA A 208 -2.63 8.13 5.52
CA ALA A 208 -2.51 7.58 6.87
C ALA A 208 -3.55 8.20 7.81
N ARG A 209 -4.26 7.35 8.57
CA ARG A 209 -5.18 7.81 9.63
C ARG A 209 -4.50 7.92 10.99
N GLU A 210 -3.63 6.97 11.33
CA GLU A 210 -3.01 6.87 12.66
C GLU A 210 -1.49 6.98 12.60
N ARG A 211 -0.85 6.33 11.63
CA ARG A 211 0.61 6.30 11.56
C ARG A 211 1.12 6.40 10.12
N PHE A 212 2.15 7.22 9.94
CA PHE A 212 2.91 7.34 8.71
C PHE A 212 4.38 7.01 8.96
N VAL A 213 4.96 6.12 8.15
CA VAL A 213 6.37 5.71 8.23
C VAL A 213 7.07 6.04 6.91
N PHE A 214 8.13 6.82 6.97
CA PHE A 214 8.98 7.06 5.81
C PHE A 214 10.14 6.06 5.76
N CYS A 215 10.24 5.30 4.67
CA CYS A 215 11.24 4.25 4.53
C CYS A 215 12.48 4.73 3.78
N GLY A 216 13.12 5.79 4.28
CA GLY A 216 14.29 6.39 3.64
C GLY A 216 15.06 7.34 4.53
N SER A 217 16.09 7.96 3.98
CA SER A 217 16.93 8.92 4.70
C SER A 217 16.30 10.31 4.79
N GLN A 218 16.77 11.09 5.75
CA GLN A 218 16.42 12.52 5.88
C GLN A 218 16.70 13.30 4.60
N ALA A 219 17.83 13.06 3.95
CA ALA A 219 18.21 13.76 2.73
C ALA A 219 17.20 13.53 1.60
N VAL A 220 16.77 12.28 1.39
CA VAL A 220 15.75 11.92 0.38
C VAL A 220 14.41 12.59 0.70
N PHE A 221 13.99 12.57 1.96
CA PHE A 221 12.75 13.22 2.38
C PHE A 221 12.77 14.73 2.15
N GLN A 222 13.85 15.41 2.56
CA GLN A 222 13.99 16.85 2.43
C GLN A 222 14.09 17.29 0.97
N THR A 223 14.79 16.52 0.14
CA THR A 223 14.81 16.74 -1.32
C THR A 223 13.39 16.67 -1.91
N ALA A 224 12.63 15.64 -1.55
CA ALA A 224 11.25 15.47 -2.02
C ALA A 224 10.33 16.62 -1.61
N CYS A 225 10.52 17.20 -0.42
CA CYS A 225 9.75 18.38 0.03
C CYS A 225 9.97 19.61 -0.86
N GLY A 226 11.19 19.80 -1.39
CA GLY A 226 11.53 20.94 -2.25
C GLY A 226 11.22 20.74 -3.73
N LEU A 227 10.88 19.51 -4.16
CA LEU A 227 10.60 19.20 -5.56
C LEU A 227 9.11 19.42 -5.88
N ASN A 228 8.84 20.31 -6.83
CA ASN A 228 7.50 20.47 -7.38
C ASN A 228 7.25 19.46 -8.51
N ALA A 229 6.01 18.97 -8.62
CA ALA A 229 5.62 18.14 -9.74
C ALA A 229 5.73 18.96 -11.05
N GLN A 230 6.64 18.59 -11.93
CA GLN A 230 6.66 19.14 -13.28
C GLN A 230 5.41 18.63 -14.01
N ARG A 231 4.50 19.55 -14.36
CA ARG A 231 3.42 19.23 -15.31
C ARG A 231 4.08 18.87 -16.63
N ARG A 232 3.97 17.62 -17.06
CA ARG A 232 4.20 17.29 -18.47
C ARG A 232 3.08 18.00 -19.24
N SER A 233 3.39 19.14 -19.86
CA SER A 233 2.59 19.67 -20.95
C SER A 233 2.70 18.65 -22.08
N ALA A 234 1.65 17.90 -22.30
CA ALA A 234 1.49 17.16 -23.55
C ALA A 234 1.29 18.22 -24.65
N LEU A 235 2.28 18.38 -25.49
CA LEU A 235 2.14 18.93 -26.84
C LEU A 235 1.70 17.80 -27.77
#